data_ed356a22384075c9f1f8d5380cb0d85c
#
_entry.id   ed356a22384075c9f1f8d5380cb0d85c
#
_cell.length_a   1.000
_cell.length_b   1.000
_cell.length_c   1.000
_cell.angle_alpha   90.00
_cell.angle_beta   90.00
_cell.angle_gamma   90.00
#
_symmetry.space_group_name_H-M   'P 1'
#
loop_
_entity.id
_entity.type
_entity.pdbx_description
1 polymer ?
#
loop_
_entity_poly.entity_id
_entity_poly.type
_entity_poly.pdbx_seq_one_letter_code
_entity_poly.pdbx_strand_id
1 'polypeptide(L)'
;MARRDAGKKAEKLERAGKVGGGTAEDTGSARQAATAPGEQAGEEASGLMEEVLRRENLKAAYRRVVRNQGAGGVDGRSVDDLKHQIREDWPQIREALLSGMYKPSPVRKVEILKPGGGVRMLGIPTVMDRMIQQALLQGLTPIFDPTFSDDSYGFRPGRSAHQAVQRAREHIAAGHRWVVDLGLEKFFDTVQHDVLMSRVARRVKDKRVLRVIGRYLRAGIMEGGVAPPRREGTPQGGPLSPLMSSILLDELDKELERRGHRFV
;
A
#
# COMPACT_ATOMS: atom_id res chain seq x y z
N MET A 1 34.84 25.40 21.40
CA MET A 1 34.48 25.11 22.81
C MET A 1 33.01 24.68 22.76
N ALA A 2 32.52 23.55 23.14
CA ALA A 2 33.02 22.37 23.77
C ALA A 2 32.35 21.14 23.18
N ARG A 3 33.13 20.07 23.05
CA ARG A 3 32.76 18.67 22.85
C ARG A 3 32.25 18.04 24.14
N ARG A 4 31.61 16.86 23.96
CA ARG A 4 31.29 15.79 24.93
C ARG A 4 29.81 15.70 25.23
N ASP A 5 29.09 14.55 25.14
CA ASP A 5 29.48 13.18 25.43
C ASP A 5 28.53 12.23 24.66
N ALA A 6 29.13 11.29 23.95
CA ALA A 6 28.49 10.06 23.52
C ALA A 6 29.14 8.92 24.28
N GLY A 7 28.40 8.12 24.99
CA GLY A 7 28.95 6.93 25.59
C GLY A 7 28.05 6.23 26.59
N LYS A 8 27.86 4.93 26.33
CA LYS A 8 27.45 3.85 27.25
C LYS A 8 25.95 3.58 27.38
N LYS A 9 25.50 2.54 26.64
CA LYS A 9 24.94 1.32 27.26
C LYS A 9 24.74 0.25 26.19
N ALA A 10 25.79 -0.48 25.92
CA ALA A 10 25.72 -1.89 25.56
C ALA A 10 26.16 -2.65 26.83
N GLU A 11 25.39 -3.61 27.24
CA GLU A 11 25.72 -4.88 27.88
C GLU A 11 24.60 -5.41 28.74
N LYS A 12 24.41 -6.70 28.57
CA LYS A 12 23.77 -7.69 29.43
C LYS A 12 22.36 -8.14 29.01
N LEU A 13 22.31 -9.31 28.43
CA LEU A 13 21.92 -10.55 29.10
C LEU A 13 22.03 -11.75 28.16
N GLU A 14 23.10 -12.47 28.27
CA GLU A 14 23.19 -13.91 27.97
C GLU A 14 22.84 -14.73 29.22
N ARG A 15 22.44 -15.99 28.96
CA ARG A 15 22.22 -17.15 29.84
C ARG A 15 20.81 -17.29 30.36
N ALA A 16 20.19 -18.41 30.31
CA ALA A 16 20.49 -19.84 30.27
C ALA A 16 19.09 -20.50 30.12
N GLY A 17 18.84 -21.66 29.71
CA GLY A 17 19.47 -22.94 29.85
C GLY A 17 18.50 -24.03 29.42
N LYS A 18 19.06 -25.01 29.00
CA LYS A 18 18.85 -26.42 28.74
C LYS A 18 17.73 -27.20 29.47
N VAL A 19 17.16 -28.18 28.69
CA VAL A 19 17.08 -29.65 28.93
C VAL A 19 15.72 -30.23 29.38
N GLY A 20 15.34 -31.31 28.65
CA GLY A 20 14.45 -32.40 29.03
C GLY A 20 13.38 -32.61 27.95
N GLY A 21 13.28 -33.61 27.11
CA GLY A 21 13.62 -35.01 27.19
C GLY A 21 12.38 -35.81 27.59
N GLY A 22 11.80 -36.65 26.65
CA GLY A 22 10.79 -37.62 27.03
C GLY A 22 9.83 -38.00 25.89
N THR A 23 10.13 -38.96 25.25
CA THR A 23 9.58 -40.18 24.59
C THR A 23 8.09 -40.48 24.64
N ALA A 24 7.62 -40.93 23.48
CA ALA A 24 6.84 -42.15 23.14
C ALA A 24 5.32 -42.04 22.99
N GLU A 25 4.95 -42.36 21.74
CA GLU A 25 3.87 -43.27 21.29
C GLU A 25 2.43 -43.06 21.82
N ASP A 26 1.49 -42.78 20.95
CA ASP A 26 0.47 -43.76 20.60
C ASP A 26 -0.27 -43.40 19.30
N THR A 27 -0.66 -44.43 18.60
CA THR A 27 -1.35 -44.57 17.34
C THR A 27 -2.82 -44.17 17.43
N GLY A 28 -3.28 -43.31 16.50
CA GLY A 28 -4.71 -43.04 16.32
C GLY A 28 -5.02 -42.52 14.91
N SER A 29 -5.22 -43.46 13.98
CA SER A 29 -5.71 -43.20 12.63
C SER A 29 -7.09 -42.53 12.65
N ALA A 30 -7.14 -41.27 12.24
CA ALA A 30 -8.37 -40.64 11.77
C ALA A 30 -8.09 -40.02 10.40
N ARG A 31 -8.65 -40.64 9.36
CA ARG A 31 -8.73 -40.10 8.01
C ARG A 31 -9.46 -38.76 8.05
N GLN A 32 -8.71 -37.67 8.03
CA GLN A 32 -9.26 -36.37 7.64
C GLN A 32 -9.29 -36.30 6.11
N ALA A 33 -10.50 -36.18 5.59
CA ALA A 33 -10.73 -35.89 4.18
C ALA A 33 -10.02 -34.56 3.83
N ALA A 34 -9.07 -34.61 2.91
CA ALA A 34 -8.41 -33.45 2.35
C ALA A 34 -9.45 -32.68 1.53
N THR A 35 -9.93 -31.60 2.08
CA THR A 35 -10.69 -30.58 1.34
C THR A 35 -9.76 -29.93 0.32
N ALA A 36 -10.16 -29.91 -0.94
CA ALA A 36 -9.36 -29.42 -2.04
C ALA A 36 -8.97 -27.94 -1.83
N PRO A 37 -7.74 -27.50 -2.19
CA PRO A 37 -7.25 -26.14 -1.94
C PRO A 37 -8.01 -25.01 -2.67
N GLY A 38 -8.95 -25.35 -3.55
CA GLY A 38 -9.69 -24.38 -4.37
C GLY A 38 -10.89 -23.73 -3.68
N GLU A 39 -11.52 -24.38 -2.70
CA GLU A 39 -12.72 -23.82 -2.04
C GLU A 39 -12.38 -22.80 -0.94
N GLN A 40 -11.31 -23.01 -0.20
CA GLN A 40 -10.87 -22.04 0.83
C GLN A 40 -10.39 -20.72 0.24
N ALA A 41 -9.73 -20.73 -0.92
CA ALA A 41 -9.32 -19.52 -1.61
C ALA A 41 -10.51 -18.70 -2.15
N GLY A 42 -11.65 -19.32 -2.41
CA GLY A 42 -12.88 -18.66 -2.87
C GLY A 42 -13.64 -17.92 -1.75
N GLU A 43 -13.71 -18.49 -0.57
CA GLU A 43 -14.36 -17.91 0.60
C GLU A 43 -13.53 -16.77 1.23
N GLU A 44 -12.21 -16.95 1.35
CA GLU A 44 -11.30 -15.90 1.83
C GLU A 44 -11.30 -14.67 0.91
N ALA A 45 -11.44 -14.86 -0.41
CA ALA A 45 -11.46 -13.78 -1.37
C ALA A 45 -12.79 -12.97 -1.39
N SER A 46 -13.90 -13.52 -0.89
CA SER A 46 -15.20 -12.83 -0.82
C SER A 46 -15.35 -11.93 0.39
N GLY A 47 -14.57 -12.14 1.44
CA GLY A 47 -14.60 -11.41 2.71
C GLY A 47 -13.56 -10.29 2.86
N LEU A 48 -12.86 -9.88 1.79
CA LEU A 48 -11.78 -8.90 1.89
C LEU A 48 -12.26 -7.53 2.40
N MET A 49 -13.47 -7.10 2.05
CA MET A 49 -14.01 -5.85 2.57
C MET A 49 -14.22 -5.92 4.09
N GLU A 50 -14.70 -7.05 4.62
CA GLU A 50 -14.85 -7.29 6.05
C GLU A 50 -13.50 -7.25 6.76
N GLU A 51 -12.46 -7.84 6.15
CA GLU A 51 -11.10 -7.79 6.66
C GLU A 51 -10.56 -6.35 6.70
N VAL A 52 -10.73 -5.60 5.62
CA VAL A 52 -10.37 -4.18 5.54
C VAL A 52 -11.07 -3.37 6.64
N LEU A 53 -12.34 -3.66 6.93
CA LEU A 53 -13.16 -2.96 7.92
C LEU A 53 -13.05 -3.55 9.34
N ARG A 54 -12.17 -4.53 9.55
CA ARG A 54 -11.91 -5.09 10.88
C ARG A 54 -11.36 -4.01 11.81
N ARG A 55 -11.81 -4.02 13.06
CA ARG A 55 -11.48 -3.00 14.05
C ARG A 55 -9.99 -2.77 14.22
N GLU A 56 -9.22 -3.83 14.23
CA GLU A 56 -7.76 -3.79 14.40
C GLU A 56 -7.10 -3.09 13.21
N ASN A 57 -7.52 -3.43 11.99
CA ASN A 57 -7.05 -2.81 10.76
C ASN A 57 -7.38 -1.32 10.70
N LEU A 58 -8.61 -0.96 11.04
CA LEU A 58 -9.04 0.45 11.10
C LEU A 58 -8.27 1.25 12.16
N LYS A 59 -8.01 0.67 13.35
CA LYS A 59 -7.17 1.31 14.37
C LYS A 59 -5.75 1.55 13.87
N ALA A 60 -5.16 0.58 13.16
CA ALA A 60 -3.84 0.73 12.57
C ALA A 60 -3.83 1.83 11.51
N ALA A 61 -4.83 1.85 10.62
CA ALA A 61 -5.01 2.89 9.61
C ALA A 61 -5.16 4.28 10.22
N TYR A 62 -6.03 4.43 11.23
CA TYR A 62 -6.19 5.67 11.98
C TYR A 62 -4.86 6.16 12.56
N ARG A 63 -4.14 5.30 13.31
CA ARG A 63 -2.84 5.66 13.91
C ARG A 63 -1.83 6.08 12.85
N ARG A 64 -1.83 5.44 11.70
CA ARG A 64 -0.92 5.77 10.59
C ARG A 64 -1.24 7.16 10.04
N VAL A 65 -2.52 7.47 9.79
CA VAL A 65 -2.96 8.78 9.29
C VAL A 65 -2.65 9.88 10.30
N VAL A 66 -2.97 9.67 11.58
CA VAL A 66 -2.68 10.64 12.65
C VAL A 66 -1.19 10.91 12.77
N ARG A 67 -0.35 9.86 12.75
CA ARG A 67 1.10 10.02 12.82
C ARG A 67 1.70 10.76 11.63
N ASN A 68 1.16 10.52 10.43
CA ASN A 68 1.64 11.17 9.22
C ASN A 68 1.19 12.63 9.11
N GLN A 69 0.20 13.03 9.88
CA GLN A 69 -0.40 14.36 9.83
C GLN A 69 -0.82 14.77 8.40
N GLY A 70 -0.54 15.99 8.00
CA GLY A 70 -0.81 16.50 6.67
C GLY A 70 -2.08 17.33 6.59
N ALA A 71 -2.15 18.13 5.54
CA ALA A 71 -3.21 19.10 5.34
C ALA A 71 -4.59 18.45 5.10
N GLY A 72 -5.66 19.18 5.40
CA GLY A 72 -7.05 18.78 5.12
C GLY A 72 -7.33 18.67 3.62
N GLY A 73 -8.33 17.86 3.27
CA GLY A 73 -8.84 17.72 1.91
C GLY A 73 -9.73 18.86 1.46
N VAL A 74 -10.68 18.57 0.56
CA VAL A 74 -11.66 19.53 0.06
C VAL A 74 -12.67 19.97 1.12
N ASP A 75 -12.87 19.14 2.15
CA ASP A 75 -13.75 19.41 3.29
C ASP A 75 -13.14 20.34 4.35
N GLY A 76 -11.86 20.70 4.20
CA GLY A 76 -11.13 21.55 5.15
C GLY A 76 -10.85 20.90 6.50
N ARG A 77 -11.29 19.66 6.75
CA ARG A 77 -11.09 18.95 8.02
C ARG A 77 -9.65 18.53 8.20
N SER A 78 -9.13 18.73 9.40
CA SER A 78 -7.78 18.36 9.80
C SER A 78 -7.72 16.92 10.33
N VAL A 79 -6.52 16.44 10.61
CA VAL A 79 -6.32 15.14 11.27
C VAL A 79 -6.91 15.11 12.68
N ASP A 80 -6.95 16.26 13.37
CA ASP A 80 -7.50 16.35 14.73
C ASP A 80 -9.02 16.16 14.73
N ASP A 81 -9.70 16.55 13.64
CA ASP A 81 -11.15 16.36 13.48
C ASP A 81 -11.55 14.91 13.19
N LEU A 82 -10.58 14.06 12.74
CA LEU A 82 -10.86 12.70 12.29
C LEU A 82 -11.57 11.85 13.36
N LYS A 83 -11.18 11.99 14.63
CA LYS A 83 -11.79 11.23 15.72
C LYS A 83 -13.27 11.57 15.90
N HIS A 84 -13.63 12.83 15.78
CA HIS A 84 -15.01 13.31 15.87
C HIS A 84 -15.81 12.83 14.65
N GLN A 85 -15.26 13.01 13.46
CA GLN A 85 -15.88 12.57 12.21
C GLN A 85 -16.14 11.05 12.19
N ILE A 86 -15.23 10.22 12.70
CA ILE A 86 -15.47 8.78 12.82
C ILE A 86 -16.69 8.49 13.74
N ARG A 87 -16.85 9.22 14.81
CA ARG A 87 -17.99 8.99 15.72
C ARG A 87 -19.35 9.31 15.08
N GLU A 88 -19.38 10.33 14.24
CA GLU A 88 -20.60 10.80 13.58
C GLU A 88 -20.91 10.02 12.31
N ASP A 89 -19.93 9.90 11.40
CA ASP A 89 -20.17 9.47 10.04
C ASP A 89 -19.87 7.98 9.80
N TRP A 90 -19.12 7.32 10.71
CA TRP A 90 -18.62 5.96 10.47
C TRP A 90 -19.71 4.90 10.25
N PRO A 91 -20.84 4.89 10.97
CA PRO A 91 -21.89 3.89 10.72
C PRO A 91 -22.37 3.91 9.27
N GLN A 92 -22.63 5.10 8.72
CA GLN A 92 -23.09 5.29 7.35
C GLN A 92 -21.98 4.96 6.33
N ILE A 93 -20.74 5.39 6.60
CA ILE A 93 -19.57 5.10 5.75
C ILE A 93 -19.34 3.59 5.70
N ARG A 94 -19.39 2.90 6.83
CA ARG A 94 -19.21 1.45 6.91
C ARG A 94 -20.27 0.70 6.11
N GLU A 95 -21.54 1.09 6.23
CA GLU A 95 -22.63 0.52 5.45
C GLU A 95 -22.42 0.75 3.95
N ALA A 96 -22.07 1.97 3.55
CA ALA A 96 -21.77 2.31 2.16
C ALA A 96 -20.57 1.53 1.59
N LEU A 97 -19.55 1.24 2.40
CA LEU A 97 -18.42 0.39 2.00
C LEU A 97 -18.84 -1.07 1.84
N LEU A 98 -19.61 -1.61 2.78
CA LEU A 98 -20.12 -3.00 2.75
C LEU A 98 -21.11 -3.24 1.61
N SER A 99 -21.96 -2.27 1.29
CA SER A 99 -22.86 -2.34 0.12
C SER A 99 -22.16 -2.01 -1.20
N GLY A 100 -20.90 -1.57 -1.17
CA GLY A 100 -20.15 -1.13 -2.34
C GLY A 100 -20.68 0.18 -2.93
N MET A 101 -21.39 0.98 -2.16
CA MET A 101 -21.96 2.27 -2.57
C MET A 101 -21.13 3.49 -2.15
N TYR A 102 -20.07 3.30 -1.38
CA TYR A 102 -19.20 4.38 -0.93
C TYR A 102 -18.66 5.21 -2.10
N LYS A 103 -18.80 6.52 -2.02
CA LYS A 103 -18.30 7.50 -3.00
C LYS A 103 -17.22 8.35 -2.36
N PRO A 104 -15.95 8.23 -2.80
CA PRO A 104 -14.88 9.10 -2.32
C PRO A 104 -15.15 10.56 -2.65
N SER A 105 -14.67 11.44 -1.79
CA SER A 105 -14.63 12.87 -2.09
C SER A 105 -13.60 13.18 -3.18
N PRO A 106 -13.79 14.26 -3.95
CA PRO A 106 -12.72 14.79 -4.80
C PRO A 106 -11.47 15.11 -3.99
N VAL A 107 -10.31 15.11 -4.63
CA VAL A 107 -9.06 15.51 -3.98
C VAL A 107 -8.82 17.00 -4.13
N ARG A 108 -8.25 17.63 -3.09
CA ARG A 108 -7.85 19.05 -3.14
C ARG A 108 -6.56 19.20 -3.92
N LYS A 109 -6.55 20.04 -4.96
CA LYS A 109 -5.37 20.37 -5.75
C LYS A 109 -4.37 21.18 -4.92
N VAL A 110 -3.12 20.77 -4.93
CA VAL A 110 -1.99 21.55 -4.38
C VAL A 110 -0.83 21.47 -5.35
N GLU A 111 -0.22 22.60 -5.62
CA GLU A 111 0.94 22.74 -6.49
C GLU A 111 2.21 22.89 -5.64
N ILE A 112 3.21 22.07 -5.90
CA ILE A 112 4.50 22.12 -5.24
C ILE A 112 5.57 22.41 -6.29
N LEU A 113 6.37 23.44 -6.07
CA LEU A 113 7.51 23.76 -6.92
C LEU A 113 8.58 22.67 -6.81
N LYS A 114 9.10 22.21 -7.94
CA LYS A 114 10.22 21.26 -7.96
C LYS A 114 11.54 22.00 -7.80
N PRO A 115 12.56 21.42 -7.12
CA PRO A 115 13.88 22.05 -6.98
C PRO A 115 14.56 22.40 -8.31
N GLY A 116 14.30 21.60 -9.37
CA GLY A 116 14.86 21.82 -10.73
C GLY A 116 13.95 22.65 -11.67
N GLY A 117 12.95 23.33 -11.14
CA GLY A 117 11.95 24.06 -11.92
C GLY A 117 10.73 23.20 -12.30
N GLY A 118 9.62 23.89 -12.62
CA GLY A 118 8.33 23.27 -12.90
C GLY A 118 7.51 22.97 -11.63
N VAL A 119 6.30 22.46 -11.83
CA VAL A 119 5.31 22.22 -10.78
C VAL A 119 4.97 20.73 -10.69
N ARG A 120 4.83 20.23 -9.45
CA ARG A 120 4.22 18.92 -9.19
C ARG A 120 2.83 19.13 -8.63
N MET A 121 1.84 18.51 -9.28
CA MET A 121 0.47 18.52 -8.78
C MET A 121 0.26 17.40 -7.77
N LEU A 122 -0.21 17.76 -6.57
CA LEU A 122 -0.69 16.81 -5.59
C LEU A 122 -2.21 16.89 -5.48
N GLY A 123 -2.85 15.75 -5.29
CA GLY A 123 -4.24 15.64 -4.92
C GLY A 123 -4.36 15.18 -3.48
N ILE A 124 -4.79 16.06 -2.58
CA ILE A 124 -4.92 15.73 -1.15
C ILE A 124 -6.34 15.20 -0.89
N PRO A 125 -6.51 13.90 -0.56
CA PRO A 125 -7.79 13.35 -0.17
C PRO A 125 -8.25 13.91 1.19
N THR A 126 -9.55 13.81 1.49
CA THR A 126 -10.06 14.06 2.84
C THR A 126 -9.37 13.15 3.86
N VAL A 127 -9.37 13.55 5.12
CA VAL A 127 -8.72 12.75 6.17
C VAL A 127 -9.41 11.38 6.33
N MET A 128 -10.74 11.36 6.16
CA MET A 128 -11.52 10.12 6.15
C MET A 128 -11.16 9.22 4.97
N ASP A 129 -11.06 9.77 3.76
CA ASP A 129 -10.63 8.99 2.59
C ASP A 129 -9.20 8.47 2.74
N ARG A 130 -8.29 9.24 3.36
CA ARG A 130 -6.94 8.75 3.69
C ARG A 130 -6.97 7.56 4.63
N MET A 131 -7.86 7.56 5.64
CA MET A 131 -8.00 6.44 6.55
C MET A 131 -8.54 5.20 5.85
N ILE A 132 -9.54 5.35 5.00
CA ILE A 132 -10.12 4.23 4.21
C ILE A 132 -9.08 3.68 3.23
N GLN A 133 -8.37 4.54 2.50
CA GLN A 133 -7.28 4.13 1.60
C GLN A 133 -6.15 3.42 2.34
N GLN A 134 -5.81 3.89 3.55
CA GLN A 134 -4.80 3.23 4.38
C GLN A 134 -5.27 1.84 4.86
N ALA A 135 -6.55 1.69 5.20
CA ALA A 135 -7.12 0.40 5.57
C ALA A 135 -7.14 -0.58 4.38
N LEU A 136 -7.50 -0.10 3.19
CA LEU A 136 -7.41 -0.86 1.93
C LEU A 136 -5.97 -1.28 1.63
N LEU A 137 -5.02 -0.35 1.74
CA LEU A 137 -3.59 -0.64 1.54
C LEU A 137 -3.13 -1.79 2.44
N GLN A 138 -3.48 -1.76 3.72
CA GLN A 138 -3.11 -2.79 4.68
C GLN A 138 -3.72 -4.16 4.35
N GLY A 139 -4.96 -4.21 3.87
CA GLY A 139 -5.63 -5.44 3.44
C GLY A 139 -5.11 -5.98 2.10
N LEU A 140 -4.67 -5.10 1.20
CA LEU A 140 -4.16 -5.48 -0.13
C LEU A 140 -2.68 -5.87 -0.11
N THR A 141 -1.88 -5.27 0.76
CA THR A 141 -0.43 -5.52 0.83
C THR A 141 -0.08 -7.00 0.98
N PRO A 142 -0.70 -7.79 1.86
CA PRO A 142 -0.40 -9.22 1.98
C PRO A 142 -0.72 -10.04 0.71
N ILE A 143 -1.64 -9.54 -0.13
CA ILE A 143 -2.05 -10.20 -1.37
C ILE A 143 -1.05 -9.94 -2.50
N PHE A 144 -0.51 -8.71 -2.57
CA PHE A 144 0.32 -8.28 -3.70
C PHE A 144 1.81 -8.30 -3.40
N ASP A 145 2.26 -7.86 -2.22
CA ASP A 145 3.68 -7.71 -1.90
C ASP A 145 4.51 -8.99 -2.08
N PRO A 146 4.00 -10.20 -1.71
CA PRO A 146 4.74 -11.45 -1.93
C PRO A 146 4.93 -11.82 -3.41
N THR A 147 4.27 -11.11 -4.33
CA THR A 147 4.31 -11.42 -5.77
C THR A 147 5.20 -10.47 -6.56
N PHE A 148 5.65 -9.40 -5.93
CA PHE A 148 6.56 -8.45 -6.55
C PHE A 148 8.00 -8.98 -6.58
N SER A 149 8.76 -8.56 -7.58
CA SER A 149 10.18 -8.87 -7.68
C SER A 149 10.94 -8.59 -6.38
N ASP A 150 11.92 -9.44 -6.06
CA ASP A 150 12.82 -9.20 -4.94
C ASP A 150 13.73 -7.98 -5.17
N ASP A 151 13.94 -7.59 -6.40
CA ASP A 151 14.74 -6.43 -6.79
C ASP A 151 13.87 -5.14 -6.92
N SER A 152 12.58 -5.19 -6.56
CA SER A 152 11.68 -4.04 -6.44
C SER A 152 11.64 -3.52 -4.99
N TYR A 153 12.04 -2.27 -4.76
CA TYR A 153 12.23 -1.71 -3.40
C TYR A 153 11.27 -0.58 -3.06
N GLY A 154 10.62 0.02 -4.04
CA GLY A 154 9.80 1.22 -3.86
C GLY A 154 8.51 0.97 -3.08
N PHE A 155 8.28 1.73 -2.00
CA PHE A 155 7.03 1.75 -1.22
C PHE A 155 6.58 0.41 -0.63
N ARG A 156 7.48 -0.55 -0.48
CA ARG A 156 7.19 -1.89 0.04
C ARG A 156 7.53 -2.02 1.53
N PRO A 157 6.76 -2.82 2.30
CA PRO A 157 7.10 -3.12 3.69
C PRO A 157 8.47 -3.80 3.81
N GLY A 158 9.29 -3.36 4.78
CA GLY A 158 10.61 -3.96 5.01
C GLY A 158 11.66 -3.68 3.93
N ARG A 159 11.33 -2.90 2.89
CA ARG A 159 12.24 -2.47 1.83
C ARG A 159 12.64 -1.00 2.01
N SER A 160 13.81 -0.64 1.55
CA SER A 160 14.34 0.73 1.66
C SER A 160 15.24 1.09 0.48
N ALA A 161 15.42 2.40 0.26
CA ALA A 161 16.35 2.91 -0.74
C ALA A 161 17.80 2.47 -0.48
N HIS A 162 18.20 2.31 0.79
CA HIS A 162 19.54 1.81 1.13
C HIS A 162 19.76 0.37 0.66
N GLN A 163 18.76 -0.49 0.76
CA GLN A 163 18.82 -1.86 0.23
C GLN A 163 18.92 -1.85 -1.30
N ALA A 164 18.17 -0.97 -1.99
CA ALA A 164 18.26 -0.80 -3.44
C ALA A 164 19.68 -0.38 -3.85
N VAL A 165 20.28 0.62 -3.19
CA VAL A 165 21.66 1.05 -3.43
C VAL A 165 22.65 -0.08 -3.17
N GLN A 166 22.48 -0.84 -2.11
CA GLN A 166 23.34 -1.99 -1.82
C GLN A 166 23.25 -3.03 -2.94
N ARG A 167 22.04 -3.34 -3.41
CA ARG A 167 21.81 -4.27 -4.51
C ARG A 167 22.45 -3.79 -5.81
N ALA A 168 22.31 -2.51 -6.14
CA ALA A 168 22.99 -1.91 -7.29
C ALA A 168 24.52 -2.06 -7.21
N ARG A 169 25.11 -1.84 -6.01
CA ARG A 169 26.55 -2.05 -5.79
C ARG A 169 26.97 -3.50 -6.02
N GLU A 170 26.15 -4.46 -5.61
CA GLU A 170 26.40 -5.89 -5.86
C GLU A 170 26.44 -6.20 -7.36
N HIS A 171 25.51 -5.65 -8.14
CA HIS A 171 25.52 -5.80 -9.60
C HIS A 171 26.77 -5.18 -10.24
N ILE A 172 27.19 -3.99 -9.82
CA ILE A 172 28.40 -3.34 -10.30
C ILE A 172 29.64 -4.20 -9.95
N ALA A 173 29.73 -4.72 -8.74
CA ALA A 173 30.83 -5.59 -8.31
C ALA A 173 30.86 -6.91 -9.10
N ALA A 174 29.71 -7.41 -9.52
CA ALA A 174 29.58 -8.59 -10.38
C ALA A 174 29.95 -8.32 -11.85
N GLY A 175 30.37 -7.08 -12.20
CA GLY A 175 30.87 -6.73 -13.52
C GLY A 175 29.88 -6.01 -14.44
N HIS A 176 28.67 -5.68 -13.98
CA HIS A 176 27.72 -4.89 -14.75
C HIS A 176 28.10 -3.40 -14.71
N ARG A 177 28.69 -2.89 -15.80
CA ARG A 177 29.26 -1.53 -15.86
C ARG A 177 28.33 -0.51 -16.51
N TRP A 178 27.32 -0.96 -17.23
CA TRP A 178 26.37 -0.08 -17.88
C TRP A 178 25.11 0.04 -17.05
N VAL A 179 24.70 1.28 -16.81
CA VAL A 179 23.47 1.61 -16.06
C VAL A 179 22.53 2.34 -16.99
N VAL A 180 21.27 1.88 -17.03
CA VAL A 180 20.18 2.56 -17.73
C VAL A 180 19.23 3.11 -16.66
N ASP A 181 19.02 4.40 -16.66
CA ASP A 181 18.02 5.05 -15.79
C ASP A 181 16.73 5.23 -16.59
N LEU A 182 15.65 4.61 -16.11
CA LEU A 182 14.34 4.65 -16.74
C LEU A 182 13.38 5.52 -15.92
N GLY A 183 13.11 6.72 -16.39
CA GLY A 183 12.09 7.61 -15.85
C GLY A 183 10.80 7.57 -16.67
N LEU A 184 9.69 7.19 -16.07
CA LEU A 184 8.39 7.23 -16.73
C LEU A 184 7.78 8.64 -16.62
N GLU A 185 7.69 9.32 -17.76
CA GLU A 185 7.13 10.68 -17.79
C GLU A 185 5.65 10.67 -17.38
N LYS A 186 5.31 11.54 -16.42
CA LYS A 186 3.93 11.72 -15.93
C LYS A 186 3.19 10.41 -15.58
N PHE A 187 3.94 9.40 -15.11
CA PHE A 187 3.39 8.05 -14.86
C PHE A 187 2.05 8.08 -14.11
N PHE A 188 1.96 8.83 -13.00
CA PHE A 188 0.73 8.92 -12.23
C PHE A 188 -0.43 9.59 -12.97
N ASP A 189 -0.16 10.40 -13.98
CA ASP A 189 -1.18 11.11 -14.75
C ASP A 189 -1.70 10.30 -15.94
N THR A 190 -0.95 9.28 -16.37
CA THR A 190 -1.23 8.47 -17.57
C THR A 190 -1.65 7.04 -17.28
N VAL A 191 -1.80 6.66 -16.01
CA VAL A 191 -2.26 5.31 -15.61
C VAL A 191 -3.62 5.00 -16.22
N GLN A 192 -3.67 3.98 -17.08
CA GLN A 192 -4.93 3.49 -17.66
C GLN A 192 -5.73 2.71 -16.62
N HIS A 193 -6.91 3.22 -16.24
CA HIS A 193 -7.72 2.64 -15.16
C HIS A 193 -8.11 1.20 -15.46
N ASP A 194 -8.50 0.88 -16.70
CA ASP A 194 -8.96 -0.46 -17.07
C ASP A 194 -7.83 -1.49 -16.98
N VAL A 195 -6.62 -1.11 -17.43
CA VAL A 195 -5.43 -1.96 -17.32
C VAL A 195 -5.09 -2.22 -15.87
N LEU A 196 -5.01 -1.17 -15.03
CA LEU A 196 -4.74 -1.31 -13.61
C LEU A 196 -5.81 -2.17 -12.92
N MET A 197 -7.09 -1.88 -13.15
CA MET A 197 -8.19 -2.62 -12.52
C MET A 197 -8.24 -4.08 -12.95
N SER A 198 -7.91 -4.39 -14.21
CA SER A 198 -7.80 -5.78 -14.67
C SER A 198 -6.72 -6.55 -13.90
N ARG A 199 -5.57 -5.91 -13.61
CA ARG A 199 -4.48 -6.50 -12.82
C ARG A 199 -4.86 -6.71 -11.37
N VAL A 200 -5.50 -5.73 -10.76
CA VAL A 200 -6.03 -5.85 -9.39
C VAL A 200 -7.04 -7.01 -9.31
N ALA A 201 -7.95 -7.12 -10.29
CA ALA A 201 -8.99 -8.16 -10.33
C ALA A 201 -8.47 -9.59 -10.55
N ARG A 202 -7.23 -9.77 -11.00
CA ARG A 202 -6.60 -11.10 -11.07
C ARG A 202 -6.52 -11.77 -9.70
N ARG A 203 -6.28 -10.98 -8.63
CA ARG A 203 -6.06 -11.45 -7.25
C ARG A 203 -7.18 -11.07 -6.29
N VAL A 204 -7.83 -9.93 -6.50
CA VAL A 204 -8.94 -9.45 -5.67
C VAL A 204 -10.25 -9.84 -6.32
N LYS A 205 -11.06 -10.67 -5.63
CA LYS A 205 -12.37 -11.12 -6.12
C LYS A 205 -13.54 -10.37 -5.50
N ASP A 206 -13.30 -9.67 -4.39
CA ASP A 206 -14.33 -8.85 -3.73
C ASP A 206 -14.70 -7.63 -4.60
N LYS A 207 -15.89 -7.71 -5.19
CA LYS A 207 -16.40 -6.66 -6.09
C LYS A 207 -16.57 -5.31 -5.38
N ARG A 208 -16.76 -5.30 -4.06
CA ARG A 208 -16.89 -4.07 -3.27
C ARG A 208 -15.56 -3.35 -3.18
N VAL A 209 -14.48 -4.10 -2.90
CA VAL A 209 -13.11 -3.58 -2.89
C VAL A 209 -12.74 -3.03 -4.28
N LEU A 210 -12.99 -3.80 -5.35
CA LEU A 210 -12.72 -3.35 -6.71
C LEU A 210 -13.49 -2.06 -7.06
N ARG A 211 -14.77 -1.96 -6.67
CA ARG A 211 -15.57 -0.74 -6.91
C ARG A 211 -14.99 0.48 -6.19
N VAL A 212 -14.59 0.31 -4.93
CA VAL A 212 -14.03 1.41 -4.13
C VAL A 212 -12.70 1.87 -4.73
N ILE A 213 -11.80 0.94 -5.10
CA ILE A 213 -10.53 1.28 -5.78
C ILE A 213 -10.82 2.05 -7.08
N GLY A 214 -11.70 1.52 -7.93
CA GLY A 214 -12.07 2.17 -9.18
C GLY A 214 -12.70 3.56 -8.99
N ARG A 215 -13.42 3.80 -7.89
CA ARG A 215 -13.93 5.12 -7.54
C ARG A 215 -12.84 6.06 -7.08
N TYR A 216 -11.85 5.59 -6.32
CA TYR A 216 -10.68 6.40 -5.95
C TYR A 216 -9.86 6.83 -7.18
N LEU A 217 -9.69 5.95 -8.16
CA LEU A 217 -9.02 6.29 -9.41
C LEU A 217 -9.77 7.38 -10.18
N ARG A 218 -11.10 7.30 -10.21
CA ARG A 218 -11.97 8.27 -10.90
C ARG A 218 -12.30 9.51 -10.09
N ALA A 219 -11.90 9.57 -8.82
CA ALA A 219 -12.12 10.75 -8.00
C ALA A 219 -11.46 11.99 -8.65
N GLY A 220 -12.26 13.01 -8.90
CA GLY A 220 -11.80 14.23 -9.55
C GLY A 220 -10.84 15.04 -8.68
N ILE A 221 -10.10 15.91 -9.34
CA ILE A 221 -9.33 16.96 -8.66
C ILE A 221 -10.21 18.20 -8.59
N MET A 222 -10.41 18.72 -7.39
CA MET A 222 -11.20 19.93 -7.17
C MET A 222 -10.41 21.15 -7.64
N GLU A 223 -10.95 21.87 -8.61
CA GLU A 223 -10.40 23.12 -9.13
C GLU A 223 -11.55 24.10 -9.39
N GLY A 224 -11.49 25.27 -8.79
CA GLY A 224 -12.53 26.30 -8.96
C GLY A 224 -13.94 25.86 -8.55
N GLY A 225 -14.09 24.94 -7.60
CA GLY A 225 -15.39 24.41 -7.16
C GLY A 225 -15.94 23.27 -8.03
N VAL A 226 -15.25 22.88 -9.09
CA VAL A 226 -15.65 21.80 -9.99
C VAL A 226 -14.65 20.65 -9.92
N ALA A 227 -15.14 19.41 -9.91
CA ALA A 227 -14.31 18.21 -9.87
C ALA A 227 -14.77 17.20 -10.93
N PRO A 228 -14.32 17.34 -12.17
CA PRO A 228 -14.67 16.40 -13.23
C PRO A 228 -14.08 15.03 -12.93
N PRO A 229 -14.81 13.94 -13.24
CA PRO A 229 -14.27 12.58 -13.09
C PRO A 229 -13.04 12.39 -14.00
N ARG A 230 -12.02 11.71 -13.46
CA ARG A 230 -10.83 11.33 -14.23
C ARG A 230 -11.10 10.11 -15.07
N ARG A 231 -10.59 10.09 -16.30
CA ARG A 231 -10.64 8.94 -17.21
C ARG A 231 -9.36 8.10 -17.13
N GLU A 232 -8.25 8.73 -16.71
CA GLU A 232 -6.93 8.12 -16.55
C GLU A 232 -6.17 8.77 -15.40
N GLY A 233 -5.07 8.16 -15.00
CA GLY A 233 -4.20 8.63 -13.93
C GLY A 233 -4.71 8.30 -12.53
N THR A 234 -3.85 8.46 -11.56
CA THR A 234 -4.17 8.32 -10.13
C THR A 234 -3.70 9.57 -9.39
N PRO A 235 -4.52 10.12 -8.47
CA PRO A 235 -4.09 11.27 -7.69
C PRO A 235 -2.81 10.98 -6.92
N GLN A 236 -1.79 11.83 -7.07
CA GLN A 236 -0.59 11.78 -6.23
C GLN A 236 -0.92 12.37 -4.86
N GLY A 237 -0.73 11.59 -3.78
CA GLY A 237 -0.91 12.04 -2.40
C GLY A 237 -1.82 11.15 -1.54
N GLY A 238 -2.53 10.20 -2.12
CA GLY A 238 -3.27 9.19 -1.37
C GLY A 238 -2.40 7.99 -0.94
N PRO A 239 -2.70 7.35 0.20
CA PRO A 239 -1.95 6.18 0.67
C PRO A 239 -1.96 4.99 -0.30
N LEU A 240 -3.01 4.84 -1.09
CA LEU A 240 -3.20 3.68 -1.97
C LEU A 240 -2.39 3.78 -3.28
N SER A 241 -2.10 4.99 -3.75
CA SER A 241 -1.46 5.21 -5.05
C SER A 241 -0.11 4.50 -5.24
N PRO A 242 0.78 4.44 -4.23
CA PRO A 242 2.04 3.71 -4.37
C PRO A 242 1.87 2.21 -4.65
N LEU A 243 0.94 1.54 -3.95
CA LEU A 243 0.66 0.12 -4.21
C LEU A 243 0.08 -0.08 -5.61
N MET A 244 -0.81 0.80 -6.06
CA MET A 244 -1.38 0.74 -7.42
C MET A 244 -0.27 0.88 -8.48
N SER A 245 0.71 1.74 -8.23
CA SER A 245 1.90 1.87 -9.09
C SER A 245 2.72 0.60 -9.14
N SER A 246 3.01 0.00 -7.98
CA SER A 246 3.78 -1.24 -7.92
C SER A 246 3.06 -2.39 -8.63
N ILE A 247 1.73 -2.51 -8.50
CA ILE A 247 0.92 -3.51 -9.23
C ILE A 247 1.03 -3.31 -10.75
N LEU A 248 1.07 -2.06 -11.21
CA LEU A 248 1.17 -1.77 -12.64
C LEU A 248 2.58 -2.05 -13.18
N LEU A 249 3.61 -1.72 -12.40
CA LEU A 249 5.00 -1.87 -12.81
C LEU A 249 5.56 -3.30 -12.64
N ASP A 250 4.91 -4.14 -11.85
CA ASP A 250 5.31 -5.53 -11.61
C ASP A 250 5.47 -6.36 -12.92
N GLU A 251 4.70 -6.03 -13.97
CA GLU A 251 4.88 -6.70 -15.27
C GLU A 251 6.16 -6.27 -15.97
N LEU A 252 6.58 -5.01 -15.81
CA LEU A 252 7.87 -4.55 -16.31
C LEU A 252 9.01 -5.26 -15.58
N ASP A 253 8.92 -5.31 -14.25
CA ASP A 253 9.92 -5.98 -13.41
C ASP A 253 10.08 -7.46 -13.84
N LYS A 254 8.96 -8.17 -13.98
CA LYS A 254 8.94 -9.58 -14.42
C LYS A 254 9.45 -9.78 -15.85
N GLU A 255 9.19 -8.85 -16.74
CA GLU A 255 9.71 -8.91 -18.10
C GLU A 255 11.23 -8.67 -18.13
N LEU A 256 11.73 -7.75 -17.29
CA LEU A 256 13.18 -7.55 -17.13
C LEU A 256 13.86 -8.81 -16.56
N GLU A 257 13.27 -9.44 -15.53
CA GLU A 257 13.75 -10.72 -15.01
C GLU A 257 13.77 -11.82 -16.07
N ARG A 258 12.68 -11.96 -16.82
CA ARG A 258 12.55 -12.97 -17.88
C ARG A 258 13.63 -12.80 -18.96
N ARG A 259 14.02 -11.58 -19.25
CA ARG A 259 15.11 -11.25 -20.19
C ARG A 259 16.50 -11.35 -19.58
N GLY A 260 16.61 -11.63 -18.28
CA GLY A 260 17.89 -11.74 -17.58
C GLY A 260 18.53 -10.39 -17.24
N HIS A 261 17.80 -9.28 -17.36
CA HIS A 261 18.28 -7.98 -16.93
C HIS A 261 18.37 -7.90 -15.40
N ARG A 262 19.38 -7.16 -14.93
CA ARG A 262 19.51 -6.81 -13.52
C ARG A 262 18.96 -5.40 -13.31
N PHE A 263 18.17 -5.20 -12.28
CA PHE A 263 17.57 -3.90 -11.97
C PHE A 263 17.40 -3.74 -10.45
N VAL A 264 17.05 -2.54 -10.04
CA VAL A 264 16.68 -2.21 -8.67
C VAL A 264 15.61 -1.13 -8.66
#